data_561a1312f516b6fcbb7a0e2c1bac853b
#
_entry.id   561a1312f516b6fcbb7a0e2c1bac853b
#
_cell.length_a   1.000
_cell.length_b   1.000
_cell.length_c   1.000
_cell.angle_alpha   90.00
_cell.angle_beta   90.00
_cell.angle_gamma   90.00
#
_symmetry.space_group_name_H-M   'P 1'
#
loop_
_entity.id
_entity.type
_entity.pdbx_description
1 polymer ?
#
loop_
_entity_poly.entity_id
_entity_poly.type
_entity_poly.pdbx_seq_one_letter_code
_entity_poly.pdbx_strand_id
1 'polypeptide(L)'
;MKLRFPASLLLFALALPSIAAEPSDADIERLLQASRAERMIGAILPQIEAAQRQQFEQITAGKQLTDAQRADIESIQAKSGEIVRRTLAWDEMKPLYFEAYRRNFSRDDVRAITKFYESDAGQRMLDRTPVLMQELTTAIQQKMVPMLQELETELKAASVEQVQAPPVSPQQQRRAAPAPAKKKAVPTKKKASTPAKKTTTTQKKK
;
A
#
# COMPACT_ATOMS: atom_id res chain seq x y z
N MET A 1 40.21 21.31 67.11
CA MET A 1 39.87 20.36 66.08
C MET A 1 39.14 21.12 64.94
N LYS A 2 39.82 21.34 63.79
CA LYS A 2 39.28 22.08 62.67
C LYS A 2 38.86 21.07 61.60
N LEU A 3 37.53 20.89 61.36
CA LEU A 3 36.99 19.99 60.37
C LEU A 3 37.05 20.70 59.04
N ARG A 4 37.86 20.18 58.08
CA ARG A 4 37.96 20.64 56.68
C ARG A 4 37.03 19.75 55.85
N PHE A 5 35.92 20.33 55.33
CA PHE A 5 35.08 19.69 54.31
C PHE A 5 35.73 19.93 52.95
N PRO A 6 35.95 18.91 52.13
CA PRO A 6 36.30 19.10 50.74
C PRO A 6 35.01 19.39 49.92
N ALA A 7 34.97 20.56 49.31
CA ALA A 7 33.93 20.91 48.33
C ALA A 7 34.13 20.07 47.05
N SER A 8 33.36 18.97 46.94
CA SER A 8 33.25 18.22 45.67
C SER A 8 32.44 19.03 44.68
N LEU A 9 33.11 19.66 43.74
CA LEU A 9 32.51 20.35 42.59
C LEU A 9 31.95 19.30 41.64
N LEU A 10 30.62 19.05 41.70
CA LEU A 10 29.92 18.19 40.78
C LEU A 10 29.81 18.94 39.42
N LEU A 11 30.72 18.65 38.50
CA LEU A 11 30.60 19.08 37.08
C LEU A 11 29.43 18.34 36.44
N PHE A 12 28.26 18.98 36.42
CA PHE A 12 27.11 18.53 35.67
C PHE A 12 27.41 18.85 34.20
N ALA A 13 27.97 17.90 33.47
CA ALA A 13 28.15 18.00 32.01
C ALA A 13 26.74 18.08 31.39
N LEU A 14 26.31 19.29 31.03
CA LEU A 14 25.16 19.52 30.16
C LEU A 14 25.46 18.84 28.82
N ALA A 15 24.96 17.64 28.64
CA ALA A 15 24.86 16.99 27.33
C ALA A 15 23.88 17.82 26.51
N LEU A 16 24.41 18.78 25.77
CA LEU A 16 23.64 19.48 24.73
C LEU A 16 23.15 18.41 23.75
N PRO A 17 21.84 18.42 23.39
CA PRO A 17 21.37 17.53 22.33
C PRO A 17 22.19 17.86 21.08
N SER A 18 22.99 16.91 20.61
CA SER A 18 23.68 17.00 19.34
C SER A 18 22.61 17.08 18.27
N ILE A 19 22.32 18.27 17.77
CA ILE A 19 21.51 18.43 16.56
C ILE A 19 22.32 17.76 15.46
N ALA A 20 21.90 16.54 15.10
CA ALA A 20 22.55 15.78 14.04
C ALA A 20 22.58 16.65 12.76
N ALA A 21 23.76 16.90 12.24
CA ALA A 21 23.92 17.76 11.05
C ALA A 21 23.15 17.15 9.87
N GLU A 22 22.45 18.01 9.14
CA GLU A 22 21.73 17.63 7.92
C GLU A 22 22.75 17.17 6.85
N PRO A 23 22.44 16.10 6.08
CA PRO A 23 23.32 15.63 5.01
C PRO A 23 23.42 16.67 3.89
N SER A 24 24.62 16.87 3.35
CA SER A 24 24.84 17.72 2.19
C SER A 24 24.38 17.04 0.91
N ASP A 25 24.13 17.83 -0.14
CA ASP A 25 23.79 17.30 -1.46
C ASP A 25 24.86 16.34 -1.97
N ALA A 26 26.13 16.64 -1.75
CA ALA A 26 27.24 15.77 -2.12
C ALA A 26 27.24 14.43 -1.36
N ASP A 27 26.86 14.42 -0.07
CA ASP A 27 26.75 13.20 0.71
C ASP A 27 25.60 12.34 0.17
N ILE A 28 24.45 12.95 -0.15
CA ILE A 28 23.28 12.25 -0.71
C ILE A 28 23.58 11.74 -2.12
N GLU A 29 24.15 12.55 -2.98
CA GLU A 29 24.53 12.16 -4.34
C GLU A 29 25.42 10.91 -4.35
N ARG A 30 26.44 10.91 -3.50
CA ARG A 30 27.36 9.78 -3.36
C ARG A 30 26.61 8.52 -2.88
N LEU A 31 25.66 8.67 -1.95
CA LEU A 31 24.82 7.57 -1.50
C LEU A 31 23.97 7.02 -2.64
N LEU A 32 23.29 7.87 -3.41
CA LEU A 32 22.44 7.46 -4.52
C LEU A 32 23.25 6.71 -5.60
N GLN A 33 24.47 7.15 -5.89
CA GLN A 33 25.39 6.45 -6.80
C GLN A 33 25.82 5.10 -6.22
N ALA A 34 26.28 5.05 -4.97
CA ALA A 34 26.73 3.83 -4.32
C ALA A 34 25.65 2.77 -4.20
N SER A 35 24.41 3.19 -3.91
CA SER A 35 23.23 2.32 -3.82
C SER A 35 22.61 1.97 -5.18
N ARG A 36 23.10 2.56 -6.26
CA ARG A 36 22.55 2.39 -7.64
C ARG A 36 21.07 2.77 -7.72
N ALA A 37 20.64 3.82 -7.04
CA ALA A 37 19.24 4.24 -6.93
C ALA A 37 18.58 4.46 -8.30
N GLU A 38 19.29 5.03 -9.27
CA GLU A 38 18.81 5.22 -10.64
C GLU A 38 18.44 3.89 -11.32
N ARG A 39 19.27 2.84 -11.15
CA ARG A 39 18.98 1.52 -11.72
C ARG A 39 17.74 0.89 -11.11
N MET A 40 17.44 1.16 -9.84
CA MET A 40 16.25 0.65 -9.18
C MET A 40 14.97 1.23 -9.80
N ILE A 41 14.97 2.53 -10.12
CA ILE A 41 13.85 3.16 -10.83
C ILE A 41 13.72 2.58 -12.24
N GLY A 42 14.82 2.46 -12.96
CA GLY A 42 14.85 1.86 -14.29
C GLY A 42 14.33 0.41 -14.31
N ALA A 43 14.52 -0.35 -13.23
CA ALA A 43 14.03 -1.73 -13.12
C ALA A 43 12.53 -1.82 -12.82
N ILE A 44 11.93 -0.80 -12.20
CA ILE A 44 10.49 -0.76 -11.87
C ILE A 44 9.66 -0.31 -13.09
N LEU A 45 10.21 0.53 -13.94
CA LEU A 45 9.49 1.12 -15.08
C LEU A 45 8.83 0.08 -16.01
N PRO A 46 9.53 -1.01 -16.45
CA PRO A 46 8.89 -2.05 -17.28
C PRO A 46 7.74 -2.76 -16.59
N GLN A 47 7.78 -2.90 -15.26
CA GLN A 47 6.70 -3.52 -14.48
C GLN A 47 5.45 -2.64 -14.45
N ILE A 48 5.63 -1.32 -14.29
CA ILE A 48 4.53 -0.35 -14.33
C ILE A 48 3.91 -0.34 -15.73
N GLU A 49 4.72 -0.32 -16.79
CA GLU A 49 4.23 -0.38 -18.17
C GLU A 49 3.49 -1.68 -18.46
N ALA A 50 3.97 -2.82 -17.96
CA ALA A 50 3.29 -4.11 -18.11
C ALA A 50 1.95 -4.13 -17.37
N ALA A 51 1.89 -3.62 -16.14
CA ALA A 51 0.66 -3.51 -15.37
C ALA A 51 -0.37 -2.60 -16.06
N GLN A 52 0.06 -1.49 -16.63
CA GLN A 52 -0.81 -0.62 -17.44
C GLN A 52 -1.36 -1.33 -18.66
N ARG A 53 -0.53 -2.02 -19.45
CA ARG A 53 -1.00 -2.80 -20.60
C ARG A 53 -2.04 -3.83 -20.20
N GLN A 54 -1.78 -4.59 -19.15
CA GLN A 54 -2.72 -5.57 -18.62
C GLN A 54 -4.05 -4.95 -18.19
N GLN A 55 -4.04 -3.77 -17.58
CA GLN A 55 -5.25 -3.05 -17.22
C GLN A 55 -6.06 -2.64 -18.45
N PHE A 56 -5.41 -2.14 -19.50
CA PHE A 56 -6.09 -1.81 -20.77
C PHE A 56 -6.68 -3.05 -21.44
N GLU A 57 -5.95 -4.16 -21.47
CA GLU A 57 -6.44 -5.44 -21.99
C GLU A 57 -7.69 -5.92 -21.24
N GLN A 58 -7.72 -5.82 -19.91
CA GLN A 58 -8.89 -6.17 -19.09
C GLN A 58 -10.10 -5.28 -19.40
N ILE A 59 -9.89 -3.96 -19.55
CA ILE A 59 -10.97 -3.01 -19.86
C ILE A 59 -11.56 -3.28 -21.25
N THR A 60 -10.76 -3.76 -22.20
CA THR A 60 -11.15 -4.01 -23.59
C THR A 60 -11.57 -5.46 -23.86
N ALA A 61 -11.28 -6.38 -22.93
CA ALA A 61 -11.62 -7.79 -23.07
C ALA A 61 -13.10 -8.02 -23.34
N GLY A 62 -13.39 -8.82 -24.36
CA GLY A 62 -14.77 -9.16 -24.76
C GLY A 62 -15.54 -8.04 -25.48
N LYS A 63 -14.96 -6.88 -25.70
CA LYS A 63 -15.58 -5.79 -26.46
C LYS A 63 -15.29 -5.93 -27.96
N GLN A 64 -16.32 -5.80 -28.77
CA GLN A 64 -16.14 -5.68 -30.20
C GLN A 64 -15.78 -4.23 -30.55
N LEU A 65 -14.47 -3.97 -30.66
CA LEU A 65 -13.95 -2.65 -30.98
C LEU A 65 -13.82 -2.49 -32.49
N THR A 66 -14.21 -1.33 -32.99
CA THR A 66 -13.90 -0.90 -34.38
C THR A 66 -12.40 -0.62 -34.51
N ASP A 67 -11.89 -0.59 -35.74
CA ASP A 67 -10.48 -0.29 -36.01
C ASP A 67 -10.10 1.11 -35.52
N ALA A 68 -11.00 2.09 -35.65
CA ALA A 68 -10.80 3.43 -35.11
C ALA A 68 -10.66 3.42 -33.55
N GLN A 69 -11.53 2.67 -32.86
CA GLN A 69 -11.45 2.54 -31.42
C GLN A 69 -10.17 1.83 -30.94
N ARG A 70 -9.68 0.84 -31.71
CA ARG A 70 -8.38 0.19 -31.43
C ARG A 70 -7.24 1.19 -31.55
N ALA A 71 -7.21 1.97 -32.64
CA ALA A 71 -6.18 2.99 -32.84
C ALA A 71 -6.20 4.07 -31.75
N ASP A 72 -7.38 4.48 -31.30
CA ASP A 72 -7.50 5.42 -30.18
C ASP A 72 -6.94 4.84 -28.87
N ILE A 73 -7.24 3.58 -28.56
CA ILE A 73 -6.74 2.88 -27.38
C ILE A 73 -5.21 2.76 -27.44
N GLU A 74 -4.64 2.36 -28.56
CA GLU A 74 -3.19 2.29 -28.77
C GLU A 74 -2.53 3.65 -28.59
N SER A 75 -3.13 4.72 -29.12
CA SER A 75 -2.66 6.09 -28.94
C SER A 75 -2.65 6.51 -27.47
N ILE A 76 -3.73 6.19 -26.73
CA ILE A 76 -3.84 6.47 -25.29
C ILE A 76 -2.80 5.68 -24.51
N GLN A 77 -2.58 4.41 -24.82
CA GLN A 77 -1.55 3.57 -24.20
C GLN A 77 -0.16 4.14 -24.42
N ALA A 78 0.16 4.53 -25.66
CA ALA A 78 1.46 5.12 -25.99
C ALA A 78 1.70 6.43 -25.22
N LYS A 79 0.72 7.32 -25.18
CA LYS A 79 0.79 8.59 -24.42
C LYS A 79 0.90 8.35 -22.93
N SER A 80 0.17 7.39 -22.39
CA SER A 80 0.25 7.01 -20.97
C SER A 80 1.64 6.50 -20.61
N GLY A 81 2.22 5.62 -21.45
CA GLY A 81 3.58 5.13 -21.26
C GLY A 81 4.63 6.25 -21.31
N GLU A 82 4.46 7.22 -22.22
CA GLU A 82 5.34 8.39 -22.28
C GLU A 82 5.27 9.26 -21.02
N ILE A 83 4.05 9.49 -20.51
CA ILE A 83 3.85 10.23 -19.26
C ILE A 83 4.55 9.51 -18.10
N VAL A 84 4.40 8.19 -17.99
CA VAL A 84 5.05 7.39 -16.94
C VAL A 84 6.56 7.50 -17.04
N ARG A 85 7.15 7.29 -18.21
CA ARG A 85 8.60 7.40 -18.42
C ARG A 85 9.13 8.78 -18.04
N ARG A 86 8.45 9.85 -18.45
CA ARG A 86 8.83 11.22 -18.11
C ARG A 86 8.72 11.46 -16.61
N THR A 87 7.60 11.07 -15.98
CA THR A 87 7.38 11.30 -14.55
C THR A 87 8.36 10.53 -13.66
N LEU A 88 8.80 9.34 -14.10
CA LEU A 88 9.75 8.50 -13.39
C LEU A 88 11.19 8.65 -13.94
N ALA A 89 11.44 9.63 -14.81
CA ALA A 89 12.80 9.95 -15.22
C ALA A 89 13.68 10.27 -14.02
N TRP A 90 14.94 9.87 -14.06
CA TRP A 90 15.86 10.08 -12.95
C TRP A 90 15.96 11.54 -12.52
N ASP A 91 15.99 12.47 -13.47
CA ASP A 91 16.08 13.90 -13.18
C ASP A 91 14.85 14.44 -12.42
N GLU A 92 13.68 13.87 -12.66
CA GLU A 92 12.44 14.20 -11.93
C GLU A 92 12.41 13.55 -10.53
N MET A 93 12.93 12.33 -10.41
CA MET A 93 12.91 11.57 -9.16
C MET A 93 14.03 11.98 -8.20
N LYS A 94 15.19 12.40 -8.71
CA LYS A 94 16.38 12.74 -7.93
C LYS A 94 16.11 13.79 -6.84
N PRO A 95 15.43 14.92 -7.10
CA PRO A 95 15.12 15.91 -6.07
C PRO A 95 14.28 15.34 -4.92
N LEU A 96 13.36 14.41 -5.22
CA LEU A 96 12.53 13.76 -4.21
C LEU A 96 13.36 12.86 -3.27
N TYR A 97 14.38 12.18 -3.82
CA TYR A 97 15.34 11.44 -3.00
C TYR A 97 16.12 12.37 -2.07
N PHE A 98 16.60 13.50 -2.57
CA PHE A 98 17.33 14.48 -1.77
C PHE A 98 16.49 14.97 -0.59
N GLU A 99 15.25 15.37 -0.82
CA GLU A 99 14.35 15.79 0.24
C GLU A 99 14.05 14.67 1.23
N ALA A 100 13.83 13.44 0.75
CA ALA A 100 13.55 12.29 1.59
C ALA A 100 14.74 11.98 2.51
N TYR A 101 15.96 11.98 1.97
CA TYR A 101 17.14 11.73 2.79
C TYR A 101 17.42 12.85 3.79
N ARG A 102 17.28 14.12 3.43
CA ARG A 102 17.45 15.25 4.35
C ARG A 102 16.48 15.18 5.52
N ARG A 103 15.23 14.79 5.29
CA ARG A 103 14.22 14.73 6.33
C ARG A 103 14.36 13.54 7.29
N ASN A 104 14.94 12.44 6.84
CA ASN A 104 14.91 11.18 7.58
C ASN A 104 16.25 10.70 8.12
N PHE A 105 17.37 11.26 7.65
CA PHE A 105 18.70 10.78 8.00
C PHE A 105 19.62 11.94 8.39
N SER A 106 20.49 11.70 9.35
CA SER A 106 21.60 12.59 9.64
C SER A 106 22.72 12.42 8.61
N ARG A 107 23.65 13.39 8.60
CA ARG A 107 24.87 13.31 7.77
C ARG A 107 25.68 12.05 8.06
N ASP A 108 25.78 11.68 9.33
CA ASP A 108 26.57 10.53 9.73
C ASP A 108 25.91 9.23 9.28
N ASP A 109 24.56 9.15 9.34
CA ASP A 109 23.81 8.02 8.81
C ASP A 109 24.04 7.86 7.30
N VAL A 110 23.89 8.95 6.53
CA VAL A 110 24.09 8.93 5.08
C VAL A 110 25.51 8.47 4.74
N ARG A 111 26.52 8.94 5.45
CA ARG A 111 27.91 8.53 5.24
C ARG A 111 28.16 7.06 5.61
N ALA A 112 27.56 6.60 6.71
CA ALA A 112 27.69 5.20 7.13
C ALA A 112 27.03 4.26 6.12
N ILE A 113 25.83 4.60 5.65
CA ILE A 113 25.11 3.84 4.61
C ILE A 113 25.91 3.84 3.29
N THR A 114 26.43 5.01 2.90
CA THR A 114 27.29 5.13 1.70
C THR A 114 28.49 4.18 1.79
N LYS A 115 29.21 4.23 2.91
CA LYS A 115 30.36 3.35 3.15
C LYS A 115 30.00 1.88 3.07
N PHE A 116 28.83 1.49 3.57
CA PHE A 116 28.33 0.13 3.44
C PHE A 116 28.12 -0.24 1.96
N TYR A 117 27.38 0.57 1.20
CA TYR A 117 27.14 0.30 -0.21
C TYR A 117 28.39 0.35 -1.08
N GLU A 118 29.39 1.12 -0.73
CA GLU A 118 30.69 1.14 -1.42
C GLU A 118 31.55 -0.09 -1.10
N SER A 119 31.22 -0.85 -0.05
CA SER A 119 31.96 -2.07 0.30
C SER A 119 31.61 -3.24 -0.62
N ASP A 120 32.52 -4.22 -0.71
CA ASP A 120 32.28 -5.47 -1.43
C ASP A 120 31.03 -6.20 -0.95
N ALA A 121 30.72 -6.17 0.34
CA ALA A 121 29.54 -6.78 0.92
C ALA A 121 28.28 -6.06 0.46
N GLY A 122 28.26 -4.72 0.48
CA GLY A 122 27.14 -3.90 0.01
C GLY A 122 26.87 -4.08 -1.47
N GLN A 123 27.93 -4.12 -2.31
CA GLN A 123 27.78 -4.37 -3.75
C GLN A 123 27.24 -5.78 -4.02
N ARG A 124 27.78 -6.80 -3.33
CA ARG A 124 27.23 -8.17 -3.45
C ARG A 124 25.77 -8.25 -3.01
N MET A 125 25.39 -7.51 -1.98
CA MET A 125 23.99 -7.45 -1.54
C MET A 125 23.08 -6.88 -2.64
N LEU A 126 23.48 -5.77 -3.29
CA LEU A 126 22.73 -5.19 -4.41
C LEU A 126 22.60 -6.17 -5.57
N ASP A 127 23.66 -6.88 -5.91
CA ASP A 127 23.67 -7.84 -7.03
C ASP A 127 22.86 -9.11 -6.74
N ARG A 128 22.79 -9.57 -5.49
CA ARG A 128 22.15 -10.83 -5.12
C ARG A 128 20.71 -10.69 -4.62
N THR A 129 20.31 -9.49 -4.16
CA THR A 129 18.95 -9.27 -3.67
C THR A 129 17.87 -9.63 -4.70
N PRO A 130 17.97 -9.29 -6.00
CA PRO A 130 16.95 -9.68 -6.97
C PRO A 130 16.80 -11.20 -7.11
N VAL A 131 17.92 -11.92 -7.14
CA VAL A 131 17.95 -13.39 -7.22
C VAL A 131 17.31 -14.01 -5.96
N LEU A 132 17.67 -13.51 -4.78
CA LEU A 132 17.09 -13.95 -3.52
C LEU A 132 15.56 -13.74 -3.49
N MET A 133 15.09 -12.58 -3.95
CA MET A 133 13.63 -12.32 -4.04
C MET A 133 12.93 -13.26 -5.00
N GLN A 134 13.54 -13.58 -6.13
CA GLN A 134 13.01 -14.54 -7.09
C GLN A 134 12.93 -15.96 -6.49
N GLU A 135 13.98 -16.42 -5.82
CA GLU A 135 14.01 -17.72 -5.15
C GLU A 135 12.95 -17.80 -4.05
N LEU A 136 12.81 -16.77 -3.22
CA LEU A 136 11.77 -16.69 -2.18
C LEU A 136 10.36 -16.72 -2.79
N THR A 137 10.12 -16.00 -3.86
CA THR A 137 8.82 -16.01 -4.56
C THR A 137 8.50 -17.41 -5.07
N THR A 138 9.47 -18.09 -5.69
CA THR A 138 9.31 -19.46 -6.16
C THR A 138 9.03 -20.43 -5.00
N ALA A 139 9.76 -20.30 -3.90
CA ALA A 139 9.55 -21.13 -2.71
C ALA A 139 8.16 -20.92 -2.09
N ILE A 140 7.66 -19.66 -2.06
CA ILE A 140 6.29 -19.35 -1.61
C ILE A 140 5.26 -20.01 -2.52
N GLN A 141 5.42 -19.89 -3.84
CA GLN A 141 4.50 -20.54 -4.80
C GLN A 141 4.46 -22.04 -4.62
N GLN A 142 5.63 -22.70 -4.44
CA GLN A 142 5.71 -24.14 -4.18
C GLN A 142 5.00 -24.55 -2.88
N LYS A 143 5.03 -23.69 -1.84
CA LYS A 143 4.31 -23.93 -0.59
C LYS A 143 2.81 -23.72 -0.70
N MET A 144 2.36 -22.83 -1.60
CA MET A 144 0.93 -22.57 -1.79
C MET A 144 0.20 -23.72 -2.50
N VAL A 145 0.84 -24.45 -3.39
CA VAL A 145 0.22 -25.55 -4.13
C VAL A 145 -0.39 -26.62 -3.21
N PRO A 146 0.36 -27.24 -2.27
CA PRO A 146 -0.21 -28.23 -1.35
C PRO A 146 -1.29 -27.62 -0.44
N MET A 147 -1.16 -26.37 0.00
CA MET A 147 -2.18 -25.69 0.80
C MET A 147 -3.52 -25.57 0.05
N LEU A 148 -3.49 -25.23 -1.24
CA LEU A 148 -4.71 -25.15 -2.07
C LEU A 148 -5.34 -26.53 -2.26
N GLN A 149 -4.54 -27.60 -2.41
CA GLN A 149 -5.03 -28.98 -2.50
C GLN A 149 -5.68 -29.45 -1.19
N GLU A 150 -5.09 -29.09 -0.06
CA GLU A 150 -5.65 -29.37 1.26
C GLU A 150 -7.00 -28.66 1.44
N LEU A 151 -7.07 -27.36 1.13
CA LEU A 151 -8.30 -26.58 1.16
C LEU A 151 -9.38 -27.17 0.24
N GLU A 152 -9.04 -27.59 -0.97
CA GLU A 152 -9.98 -28.24 -1.89
C GLU A 152 -10.50 -29.57 -1.30
N THR A 153 -9.65 -30.34 -0.65
CA THR A 153 -10.02 -31.59 0.00
C THR A 153 -10.99 -31.35 1.17
N GLU A 154 -10.72 -30.36 2.02
CA GLU A 154 -11.58 -29.96 3.12
C GLU A 154 -12.96 -29.46 2.63
N LEU A 155 -12.98 -28.65 1.56
CA LEU A 155 -14.22 -28.18 0.95
C LEU A 155 -15.07 -29.33 0.39
N LYS A 156 -14.42 -30.31 -0.24
CA LYS A 156 -15.11 -31.53 -0.72
C LYS A 156 -15.68 -32.35 0.43
N ALA A 157 -14.93 -32.55 1.50
CA ALA A 157 -15.37 -33.28 2.69
C ALA A 157 -16.59 -32.59 3.34
N ALA A 158 -16.54 -31.28 3.54
CA ALA A 158 -17.64 -30.49 4.09
C ALA A 158 -18.91 -30.54 3.21
N SER A 159 -18.74 -30.55 1.87
CA SER A 159 -19.86 -30.65 0.93
C SER A 159 -20.55 -32.03 1.00
N VAL A 160 -19.78 -33.10 1.17
CA VAL A 160 -20.30 -34.47 1.30
C VAL A 160 -21.06 -34.63 2.62
N GLU A 161 -20.57 -34.03 3.70
CA GLU A 161 -21.24 -34.08 5.02
C GLU A 161 -22.60 -33.37 5.01
N GLN A 162 -22.72 -32.25 4.28
CA GLN A 162 -24.01 -31.54 4.12
C GLN A 162 -25.04 -32.37 3.32
N VAL A 163 -24.60 -33.17 2.35
CA VAL A 163 -25.49 -34.05 1.55
C VAL A 163 -25.94 -35.26 2.34
N GLN A 164 -25.13 -35.74 3.30
CA GLN A 164 -25.43 -36.91 4.12
C GLN A 164 -26.15 -36.59 5.44
N ALA A 165 -26.36 -35.32 5.76
CA ALA A 165 -27.15 -34.94 6.92
C ALA A 165 -28.59 -35.44 6.76
N PRO A 166 -29.15 -36.24 7.72
CA PRO A 166 -30.49 -36.79 7.60
C PRO A 166 -31.51 -35.63 7.52
N PRO A 167 -32.58 -35.77 6.69
CA PRO A 167 -33.59 -34.73 6.56
C PRO A 167 -34.16 -34.40 7.92
N VAL A 168 -34.07 -33.15 8.32
CA VAL A 168 -34.61 -32.64 9.58
C VAL A 168 -36.08 -32.95 9.60
N SER A 169 -36.51 -33.80 10.56
CA SER A 169 -37.90 -34.25 10.63
C SER A 169 -38.84 -33.03 10.78
N PRO A 170 -40.06 -33.09 10.21
CA PRO A 170 -41.03 -31.96 10.25
C PRO A 170 -41.37 -31.47 11.66
N GLN A 171 -41.11 -32.28 12.68
CA GLN A 171 -41.33 -31.91 14.10
C GLN A 171 -40.20 -31.00 14.65
N GLN A 172 -38.99 -31.12 14.16
CA GLN A 172 -37.87 -30.23 14.56
C GLN A 172 -37.97 -28.84 13.91
N GLN A 173 -38.50 -28.77 12.69
CA GLN A 173 -38.75 -27.48 12.01
C GLN A 173 -39.86 -26.68 12.72
N ARG A 174 -40.86 -27.35 13.35
CA ARG A 174 -41.89 -26.66 14.13
C ARG A 174 -41.41 -26.12 15.48
N ARG A 175 -40.33 -26.67 16.04
CA ARG A 175 -39.71 -26.17 17.29
C ARG A 175 -38.77 -24.97 17.06
N ALA A 176 -38.23 -24.80 15.85
CA ALA A 176 -37.33 -23.70 15.48
C ALA A 176 -38.08 -22.47 14.94
N ALA A 177 -39.41 -22.55 14.68
CA ALA A 177 -40.16 -21.38 14.26
C ALA A 177 -40.44 -20.46 15.47
N PRO A 178 -40.07 -19.17 15.41
CA PRO A 178 -40.39 -18.22 16.46
C PRO A 178 -41.93 -18.09 16.59
N ALA A 179 -42.44 -18.15 17.83
CA ALA A 179 -43.87 -17.97 18.13
C ALA A 179 -44.39 -16.66 17.51
N PRO A 180 -45.63 -16.66 16.95
CA PRO A 180 -46.20 -15.48 16.34
C PRO A 180 -46.33 -14.35 17.38
N ALA A 181 -45.63 -13.25 17.14
CA ALA A 181 -45.71 -12.06 17.97
C ALA A 181 -47.14 -11.55 18.04
N LYS A 182 -47.74 -11.52 19.24
CA LYS A 182 -49.04 -10.92 19.52
C LYS A 182 -49.02 -9.45 19.05
N LYS A 183 -49.85 -9.15 18.04
CA LYS A 183 -50.10 -7.78 17.58
C LYS A 183 -50.73 -6.99 18.73
N LYS A 184 -49.97 -6.09 19.34
CA LYS A 184 -50.51 -5.04 20.18
C LYS A 184 -51.16 -4.00 19.28
N ALA A 185 -52.46 -3.78 19.48
CA ALA A 185 -53.25 -2.77 18.81
C ALA A 185 -52.70 -1.36 19.08
N VAL A 186 -52.47 -0.60 18.03
CA VAL A 186 -52.12 0.81 18.06
C VAL A 186 -53.40 1.64 18.11
N PRO A 187 -53.60 2.55 19.07
CA PRO A 187 -54.76 3.45 19.06
C PRO A 187 -54.50 4.59 18.05
N THR A 188 -55.40 4.71 17.11
CA THR A 188 -55.57 5.83 16.20
C THR A 188 -55.82 7.13 16.96
N LYS A 189 -54.97 8.14 16.78
CA LYS A 189 -55.31 9.53 17.11
C LYS A 189 -55.28 10.40 15.85
N LYS A 190 -56.38 11.07 15.71
CA LYS A 190 -56.95 11.91 14.68
C LYS A 190 -56.17 13.22 14.45
N LYS A 191 -56.05 13.62 13.16
CA LYS A 191 -56.09 14.93 12.53
C LYS A 191 -55.60 16.20 13.27
N ALA A 192 -54.72 16.91 12.59
CA ALA A 192 -54.86 18.37 12.29
C ALA A 192 -53.83 18.77 11.19
N SER A 193 -54.27 19.09 10.06
CA SER A 193 -54.27 20.21 9.11
C SER A 193 -53.07 21.21 9.16
N THR A 194 -52.40 21.29 8.04
CA THR A 194 -51.88 22.40 7.16
C THR A 194 -51.84 23.83 7.78
N PRO A 195 -50.92 24.78 7.34
CA PRO A 195 -50.63 25.07 5.94
C PRO A 195 -49.14 25.49 5.60
N ALA A 196 -48.96 25.63 4.30
CA ALA A 196 -47.84 26.10 3.53
C ALA A 196 -47.36 27.52 3.88
N LYS A 197 -46.02 27.75 3.64
CA LYS A 197 -45.56 29.11 3.28
C LYS A 197 -44.43 29.01 2.25
N LYS A 198 -44.71 29.58 1.08
CA LYS A 198 -43.81 29.99 0.00
C LYS A 198 -42.91 31.13 0.47
N THR A 199 -41.73 31.21 -0.08
CA THR A 199 -41.05 32.45 -0.58
C THR A 199 -39.68 31.99 -1.10
N THR A 200 -39.43 32.01 -2.41
CA THR A 200 -39.08 33.10 -3.32
C THR A 200 -37.63 33.61 -3.15
N THR A 201 -36.79 33.25 -4.16
CA THR A 201 -35.90 34.11 -4.96
C THR A 201 -34.78 34.89 -4.26
N THR A 202 -33.54 34.72 -4.70
CA THR A 202 -32.84 35.76 -5.49
C THR A 202 -31.46 35.28 -5.97
N GLN A 203 -31.21 35.44 -7.27
CA GLN A 203 -29.92 35.48 -7.96
C GLN A 203 -29.09 36.67 -7.51
N LYS A 204 -27.73 36.52 -7.55
CA LYS A 204 -26.79 37.55 -8.03
C LYS A 204 -25.38 36.94 -8.07
N LYS A 205 -24.85 36.63 -9.20
CA LYS A 205 -23.92 37.31 -10.12
C LYS A 205 -22.84 38.18 -9.42
N LYS A 206 -21.57 37.61 -9.34
CA LYS A 206 -20.39 38.27 -9.90
C LYS A 206 -19.26 37.25 -10.03
#